data_9ec2c2a30f8caf685699ed8bff172da8
#
_entry.id   9ec2c2a30f8caf685699ed8bff172da8
#
_cell.length_a   1.000
_cell.length_b   1.000
_cell.length_c   1.000
_cell.angle_alpha   90.00
_cell.angle_beta   90.00
_cell.angle_gamma   90.00
#
_symmetry.space_group_name_H-M   'P 1'
#
loop_
_entity.id
_entity.type
_entity.pdbx_description
1 polymer ?
#
loop_
_entity_poly.entity_id
_entity_poly.type
_entity_poly.pdbx_seq_one_letter_code
_entity_poly.pdbx_strand_id
1 'polypeptide(L)'
;HKFNTIKESILCFRQGKEENKGQYKRFVNSVWENAILEIHSDRIAAGKTRTRETNDASLKKFIATQKSNMRDYADACFRYLRYTGLISISHRSRSISIFSDKIVEVDFILSTVSRDPVFIDDIDAYKAHLFSANSPVLYTDNRDNIVDILMRIGSFTKRELADKNLDELKDLRDKIVKQHKDAVIHEQVAEIKSYALYSEIIDTFNEIISDEYYDAPLMFEYNTWRAMTMLDGGNIKGNFNFDDAGQPLSTAAGNMPDIECDYDDFSLSVEVT
;
A
#
# COMPACT_ATOMS: atom_id res chain seq x y z
N HIS A 1 -18.37 17.06 12.25
CA HIS A 1 -19.26 17.11 11.08
C HIS A 1 -18.71 16.24 9.94
N LYS A 2 -17.58 16.58 9.32
CA LYS A 2 -16.99 15.81 8.20
C LYS A 2 -16.83 14.33 8.50
N PHE A 3 -16.37 13.98 9.71
CA PHE A 3 -16.22 12.59 10.14
C PHE A 3 -17.55 11.84 10.17
N ASN A 4 -18.61 12.48 10.67
CA ASN A 4 -19.95 11.88 10.70
C ASN A 4 -20.50 11.65 9.28
N THR A 5 -20.33 12.62 8.37
CA THR A 5 -20.72 12.47 6.98
C THR A 5 -20.03 11.28 6.30
N ILE A 6 -18.72 11.12 6.52
CA ILE A 6 -17.95 9.97 6.00
C ILE A 6 -18.47 8.66 6.58
N LYS A 7 -18.69 8.60 7.91
CA LYS A 7 -19.23 7.42 8.59
C LYS A 7 -20.59 7.02 8.05
N GLU A 8 -21.48 7.97 7.89
CA GLU A 8 -22.83 7.77 7.31
C GLU A 8 -22.73 7.27 5.87
N SER A 9 -21.84 7.84 5.06
CA SER A 9 -21.57 7.38 3.70
C SER A 9 -21.13 5.91 3.66
N ILE A 10 -20.24 5.49 4.56
CA ILE A 10 -19.80 4.08 4.67
C ILE A 10 -20.96 3.16 5.04
N LEU A 11 -21.81 3.57 5.97
CA LEU A 11 -23.01 2.80 6.34
C LEU A 11 -23.98 2.66 5.18
N CYS A 12 -24.21 3.75 4.43
CA CYS A 12 -25.02 3.74 3.21
C CYS A 12 -24.46 2.76 2.16
N PHE A 13 -23.14 2.70 1.96
CA PHE A 13 -22.54 1.74 1.03
C PHE A 13 -22.81 0.29 1.43
N ARG A 14 -22.68 -0.02 2.72
CA ARG A 14 -22.93 -1.37 3.23
C ARG A 14 -24.38 -1.81 3.01
N GLN A 15 -25.33 -0.94 3.35
CA GLN A 15 -26.75 -1.19 3.16
C GLN A 15 -27.13 -1.21 1.67
N GLY A 16 -26.66 -0.24 0.90
CA GLY A 16 -27.01 -0.08 -0.51
C GLY A 16 -26.46 -1.19 -1.41
N LYS A 17 -25.46 -1.97 -0.97
CA LYS A 17 -24.92 -3.08 -1.74
C LYS A 17 -25.97 -4.16 -2.02
N GLU A 18 -26.81 -4.47 -1.03
CA GLU A 18 -27.88 -5.45 -1.17
C GLU A 18 -29.08 -4.90 -1.93
N GLU A 19 -29.43 -3.64 -1.66
CA GLU A 19 -30.62 -2.99 -2.22
C GLU A 19 -30.44 -2.54 -3.68
N ASN A 20 -29.21 -2.24 -4.10
CA ASN A 20 -28.89 -1.70 -5.43
C ASN A 20 -28.12 -2.69 -6.32
N LYS A 21 -28.43 -3.95 -6.21
CA LYS A 21 -27.82 -5.03 -7.02
C LYS A 21 -27.99 -4.72 -8.52
N GLY A 22 -26.87 -4.62 -9.25
CA GLY A 22 -26.85 -4.24 -10.67
C GLY A 22 -26.74 -2.73 -10.95
N GLN A 23 -27.03 -1.86 -10.00
CA GLN A 23 -26.84 -0.41 -10.10
C GLN A 23 -25.88 0.15 -9.05
N TYR A 24 -25.15 -0.74 -8.38
CA TYR A 24 -24.32 -0.38 -7.24
C TYR A 24 -23.27 0.70 -7.57
N LYS A 25 -22.64 0.65 -8.74
CA LYS A 25 -21.68 1.68 -9.18
C LYS A 25 -22.33 3.07 -9.26
N ARG A 26 -23.56 3.15 -9.76
CA ARG A 26 -24.33 4.41 -9.82
C ARG A 26 -24.70 4.92 -8.44
N PHE A 27 -25.15 4.03 -7.58
CA PHE A 27 -25.44 4.32 -6.18
C PHE A 27 -24.20 4.84 -5.44
N VAL A 28 -23.07 4.13 -5.53
CA VAL A 28 -21.79 4.56 -4.94
C VAL A 28 -21.39 5.96 -5.39
N ASN A 29 -21.49 6.24 -6.69
CA ASN A 29 -21.19 7.58 -7.22
C ASN A 29 -22.09 8.67 -6.63
N SER A 30 -23.38 8.41 -6.49
CA SER A 30 -24.32 9.38 -5.91
C SER A 30 -24.05 9.64 -4.42
N VAL A 31 -23.70 8.61 -3.66
CA VAL A 31 -23.34 8.76 -2.23
C VAL A 31 -22.08 9.61 -2.08
N TRP A 32 -21.05 9.37 -2.91
CA TRP A 32 -19.84 10.21 -2.90
C TRP A 32 -20.13 11.66 -3.29
N GLU A 33 -20.95 11.90 -4.31
CA GLU A 33 -21.33 13.25 -4.73
C GLU A 33 -22.06 14.00 -3.61
N ASN A 34 -23.04 13.36 -2.97
CA ASN A 34 -23.76 13.94 -1.86
C ASN A 34 -22.83 14.26 -0.67
N ALA A 35 -21.93 13.36 -0.32
CA ALA A 35 -20.95 13.59 0.74
C ALA A 35 -20.03 14.78 0.43
N ILE A 36 -19.55 14.92 -0.81
CA ILE A 36 -18.72 16.06 -1.24
C ILE A 36 -19.51 17.37 -1.16
N LEU A 37 -20.76 17.39 -1.63
CA LEU A 37 -21.64 18.56 -1.57
C LEU A 37 -21.88 19.00 -0.13
N GLU A 38 -22.11 18.08 0.79
CA GLU A 38 -22.31 18.37 2.20
C GLU A 38 -21.03 18.87 2.88
N ILE A 39 -19.91 18.15 2.71
CA ILE A 39 -18.61 18.51 3.31
C ILE A 39 -18.12 19.89 2.88
N HIS A 40 -18.42 20.28 1.64
CA HIS A 40 -17.98 21.54 1.04
C HIS A 40 -19.12 22.55 0.83
N SER A 41 -20.24 22.39 1.51
CA SER A 41 -21.43 23.25 1.36
C SER A 41 -21.14 24.76 1.44
N ASP A 42 -20.40 25.17 2.48
CA ASP A 42 -20.06 26.58 2.69
C ASP A 42 -19.18 27.14 1.57
N ARG A 43 -18.21 26.32 1.11
CA ARG A 43 -17.31 26.66 0.02
C ARG A 43 -18.05 26.81 -1.30
N ILE A 44 -18.99 25.90 -1.55
CA ILE A 44 -19.84 25.90 -2.75
C ILE A 44 -20.78 27.10 -2.74
N ALA A 45 -21.44 27.35 -1.60
CA ALA A 45 -22.34 28.52 -1.43
C ALA A 45 -21.61 29.86 -1.62
N ALA A 46 -20.33 29.94 -1.24
CA ALA A 46 -19.47 31.10 -1.45
C ALA A 46 -18.91 31.20 -2.89
N GLY A 47 -19.28 30.31 -3.83
CA GLY A 47 -18.76 30.28 -5.20
C GLY A 47 -17.27 29.92 -5.32
N LYS A 48 -16.65 29.37 -4.28
CA LYS A 48 -15.21 29.03 -4.23
C LYS A 48 -14.97 27.60 -4.72
N THR A 49 -15.38 27.29 -5.93
CA THR A 49 -15.28 25.93 -6.53
C THR A 49 -14.03 25.71 -7.38
N ARG A 50 -13.19 26.74 -7.57
CA ARG A 50 -11.90 26.58 -8.24
C ARG A 50 -10.95 25.74 -7.38
N THR A 51 -10.24 24.79 -8.00
CA THR A 51 -9.22 23.96 -7.37
C THR A 51 -7.83 24.34 -7.90
N ARG A 52 -6.76 23.74 -7.33
CA ARG A 52 -5.38 23.96 -7.82
C ARG A 52 -5.13 23.27 -9.16
N GLU A 53 -5.82 22.17 -9.42
CA GLU A 53 -5.61 21.28 -10.55
C GLU A 53 -6.25 21.83 -11.84
N THR A 54 -7.18 22.77 -11.73
CA THR A 54 -7.87 23.31 -12.90
C THR A 54 -8.36 24.76 -12.70
N ASN A 55 -8.38 25.52 -13.79
CA ASN A 55 -8.99 26.84 -13.83
C ASN A 55 -10.53 26.77 -14.00
N ASP A 56 -11.08 25.61 -14.37
CA ASP A 56 -12.52 25.41 -14.48
C ASP A 56 -13.16 25.39 -13.09
N ALA A 57 -13.94 26.42 -12.78
CA ALA A 57 -14.66 26.61 -11.53
C ALA A 57 -16.08 26.00 -11.54
N SER A 58 -16.44 25.21 -12.55
CA SER A 58 -17.75 24.57 -12.59
C SER A 58 -17.91 23.56 -11.43
N LEU A 59 -19.12 23.48 -10.87
CA LEU A 59 -19.44 22.55 -9.79
C LEU A 59 -19.15 21.08 -10.20
N LYS A 60 -19.44 20.73 -11.46
CA LYS A 60 -19.17 19.41 -12.01
C LYS A 60 -17.67 19.09 -11.95
N LYS A 61 -16.82 20.02 -12.35
CA LYS A 61 -15.36 19.84 -12.32
C LYS A 61 -14.84 19.79 -10.89
N PHE A 62 -15.37 20.65 -10.01
CA PHE A 62 -15.04 20.62 -8.59
C PHE A 62 -15.32 19.23 -7.96
N ILE A 63 -16.52 18.67 -8.18
CA ILE A 63 -16.88 17.34 -7.66
C ILE A 63 -15.95 16.27 -8.22
N ALA A 64 -15.66 16.29 -9.52
CA ALA A 64 -14.77 15.34 -10.17
C ALA A 64 -13.35 15.40 -9.56
N THR A 65 -12.83 16.62 -9.35
CA THR A 65 -11.52 16.83 -8.72
C THR A 65 -11.50 16.34 -7.27
N GLN A 66 -12.55 16.62 -6.48
CA GLN A 66 -12.63 16.12 -5.10
C GLN A 66 -12.69 14.59 -5.05
N LYS A 67 -13.38 13.93 -5.99
CA LYS A 67 -13.39 12.47 -6.10
C LYS A 67 -11.99 11.92 -6.41
N SER A 68 -11.27 12.53 -7.35
CA SER A 68 -9.90 12.15 -7.69
C SER A 68 -8.99 12.29 -6.47
N ASN A 69 -9.00 13.44 -5.82
CA ASN A 69 -8.18 13.68 -4.63
C ASN A 69 -8.48 12.68 -3.50
N MET A 70 -9.74 12.29 -3.30
CA MET A 70 -10.10 11.26 -2.31
C MET A 70 -9.52 9.90 -2.67
N ARG A 71 -9.51 9.52 -3.96
CA ARG A 71 -8.87 8.29 -4.43
C ARG A 71 -7.37 8.33 -4.16
N ASP A 72 -6.69 9.43 -4.51
CA ASP A 72 -5.25 9.60 -4.34
C ASP A 72 -4.84 9.54 -2.85
N TYR A 73 -5.62 10.18 -1.96
CA TYR A 73 -5.39 10.08 -0.52
C TYR A 73 -5.64 8.69 0.04
N ALA A 74 -6.68 7.99 -0.44
CA ALA A 74 -6.94 6.62 -0.02
C ALA A 74 -5.81 5.69 -0.45
N ASP A 75 -5.32 5.85 -1.67
CA ASP A 75 -4.19 5.10 -2.19
C ASP A 75 -2.91 5.36 -1.36
N ALA A 76 -2.60 6.62 -1.08
CA ALA A 76 -1.48 6.96 -0.20
C ALA A 76 -1.62 6.29 1.19
N CYS A 77 -2.82 6.31 1.79
CA CYS A 77 -3.07 5.64 3.07
C CYS A 77 -2.84 4.13 2.97
N PHE A 78 -3.30 3.48 1.89
CA PHE A 78 -3.07 2.06 1.69
C PHE A 78 -1.59 1.73 1.49
N ARG A 79 -0.84 2.55 0.76
CA ARG A 79 0.60 2.39 0.63
C ARG A 79 1.30 2.51 1.98
N TYR A 80 0.98 3.53 2.80
CA TYR A 80 1.54 3.64 4.15
C TYR A 80 1.24 2.42 5.01
N LEU A 81 0.02 1.91 4.99
CA LEU A 81 -0.35 0.69 5.74
C LEU A 81 0.46 -0.53 5.28
N ARG A 82 0.67 -0.69 3.97
CA ARG A 82 1.49 -1.79 3.43
C ARG A 82 2.97 -1.66 3.80
N TYR A 83 3.51 -0.43 3.82
CA TYR A 83 4.90 -0.16 4.23
C TYR A 83 5.18 -0.53 5.68
N THR A 84 4.16 -0.68 6.53
CA THR A 84 4.36 -1.17 7.90
C THR A 84 4.82 -2.63 7.95
N GLY A 85 4.64 -3.40 6.88
CA GLY A 85 4.86 -4.84 6.88
C GLY A 85 3.88 -5.64 7.77
N LEU A 86 2.83 -5.00 8.29
CA LEU A 86 1.84 -5.61 9.17
C LEU A 86 0.58 -6.05 8.43
N ILE A 87 0.30 -5.43 7.28
CA ILE A 87 -0.97 -5.52 6.56
C ILE A 87 -0.72 -5.89 5.11
N SER A 88 -1.48 -6.87 4.64
CA SER A 88 -1.61 -7.21 3.23
C SER A 88 -2.88 -6.59 2.66
N ILE A 89 -2.77 -6.03 1.46
CA ILE A 89 -3.90 -5.50 0.70
C ILE A 89 -3.96 -6.23 -0.64
N SER A 90 -5.05 -6.93 -0.86
CA SER A 90 -5.27 -7.57 -2.16
C SER A 90 -5.57 -6.50 -3.22
N HIS A 91 -4.74 -6.42 -4.25
CA HIS A 91 -4.92 -5.49 -5.36
C HIS A 91 -6.25 -5.73 -6.10
N ARG A 92 -6.69 -6.97 -6.23
CA ARG A 92 -7.88 -7.37 -6.98
C ARG A 92 -9.16 -7.30 -6.15
N SER A 93 -9.16 -7.89 -4.95
CA SER A 93 -10.37 -7.93 -4.10
C SER A 93 -10.58 -6.68 -3.27
N ARG A 94 -9.60 -5.78 -3.21
CA ARG A 94 -9.60 -4.58 -2.35
C ARG A 94 -9.84 -4.93 -0.88
N SER A 95 -9.44 -6.14 -0.47
CA SER A 95 -9.53 -6.58 0.91
C SER A 95 -8.26 -6.26 1.67
N ILE A 96 -8.42 -5.91 2.93
CA ILE A 96 -7.33 -5.66 3.87
C ILE A 96 -7.30 -6.81 4.86
N SER A 97 -6.13 -7.39 5.06
CA SER A 97 -5.89 -8.43 6.06
C SER A 97 -4.60 -8.15 6.83
N ILE A 98 -4.52 -8.66 8.04
CA ILE A 98 -3.28 -8.63 8.84
C ILE A 98 -2.52 -9.91 8.51
N PHE A 99 -1.21 -9.83 8.30
CA PHE A 99 -0.38 -11.02 8.18
C PHE A 99 -0.50 -11.86 9.45
N SER A 100 -0.69 -13.15 9.32
CA SER A 100 -0.97 -14.05 10.45
C SER A 100 0.16 -14.07 11.49
N ASP A 101 1.40 -13.91 11.07
CA ASP A 101 2.58 -13.81 11.92
C ASP A 101 2.74 -12.45 12.61
N LYS A 102 1.96 -11.43 12.19
CA LYS A 102 2.00 -10.05 12.71
C LYS A 102 0.84 -9.70 13.66
N ILE A 103 -0.07 -10.61 13.90
CA ILE A 103 -1.25 -10.36 14.75
C ILE A 103 -0.84 -9.83 16.13
N VAL A 104 0.20 -10.41 16.74
CA VAL A 104 0.67 -10.00 18.09
C VAL A 104 1.24 -8.59 18.07
N GLU A 105 1.98 -8.21 17.02
CA GLU A 105 2.51 -6.85 16.85
C GLU A 105 1.36 -5.84 16.66
N VAL A 106 0.36 -6.18 15.87
CA VAL A 106 -0.83 -5.33 15.66
C VAL A 106 -1.64 -5.17 16.94
N ASP A 107 -1.89 -6.26 17.69
CA ASP A 107 -2.60 -6.19 18.96
C ASP A 107 -1.86 -5.33 19.99
N PHE A 108 -0.54 -5.42 20.03
CA PHE A 108 0.28 -4.56 20.88
C PHE A 108 0.10 -3.08 20.49
N ILE A 109 0.18 -2.73 19.21
CA ILE A 109 -0.02 -1.35 18.74
C ILE A 109 -1.43 -0.86 19.11
N LEU A 110 -2.45 -1.67 18.85
CA LEU A 110 -3.85 -1.31 19.15
C LEU A 110 -4.13 -1.11 20.63
N SER A 111 -3.37 -1.79 21.51
CA SER A 111 -3.50 -1.67 22.97
C SER A 111 -2.69 -0.54 23.57
N THR A 112 -1.58 -0.13 22.95
CA THR A 112 -0.62 0.83 23.53
C THR A 112 -0.68 2.21 22.91
N VAL A 113 -1.05 2.32 21.62
CA VAL A 113 -1.09 3.60 20.90
C VAL A 113 -2.47 4.23 21.02
N SER A 114 -2.53 5.48 21.50
CA SER A 114 -3.78 6.25 21.53
C SER A 114 -4.32 6.48 20.13
N ARG A 115 -5.64 6.42 19.99
CA ARG A 115 -6.36 6.77 18.75
C ARG A 115 -6.77 8.23 18.72
N ASP A 116 -6.50 8.98 19.78
CA ASP A 116 -6.84 10.39 19.84
C ASP A 116 -5.83 11.20 19.02
N PRO A 117 -6.30 12.23 18.29
CA PRO A 117 -5.40 13.13 17.60
C PRO A 117 -4.53 13.86 18.63
N VAL A 118 -3.21 13.73 18.52
CA VAL A 118 -2.26 14.44 19.38
C VAL A 118 -1.78 15.72 18.71
N PHE A 119 -1.60 16.78 19.51
CA PHE A 119 -0.97 18.04 19.10
C PHE A 119 -1.66 18.78 17.94
N ILE A 120 -2.99 18.73 17.83
CA ILE A 120 -3.75 19.36 16.73
C ILE A 120 -3.43 20.87 16.63
N ASP A 121 -3.29 21.54 17.77
CA ASP A 121 -3.10 22.99 17.86
C ASP A 121 -1.65 23.40 18.21
N ASP A 122 -0.74 22.44 18.40
CA ASP A 122 0.67 22.67 18.73
C ASP A 122 1.59 22.01 17.68
N ILE A 123 2.00 22.81 16.71
CA ILE A 123 2.86 22.34 15.58
C ILE A 123 4.26 21.92 16.07
N ASP A 124 4.80 22.57 17.09
CA ASP A 124 6.15 22.26 17.55
C ASP A 124 6.18 20.99 18.39
N ALA A 125 5.17 20.77 19.24
CA ALA A 125 4.98 19.50 19.94
C ALA A 125 4.70 18.35 18.94
N TYR A 126 3.92 18.61 17.88
CA TYR A 126 3.67 17.62 16.81
C TYR A 126 4.97 17.23 16.07
N LYS A 127 5.80 18.22 15.71
CA LYS A 127 7.10 17.95 15.10
C LYS A 127 8.02 17.16 16.03
N ALA A 128 8.12 17.57 17.31
CA ALA A 128 8.92 16.86 18.30
C ALA A 128 8.47 15.39 18.43
N HIS A 129 7.16 15.13 18.41
CA HIS A 129 6.60 13.77 18.41
C HIS A 129 6.96 12.99 17.15
N LEU A 130 6.82 13.58 15.96
CA LEU A 130 7.14 12.91 14.68
C LEU A 130 8.62 12.55 14.55
N PHE A 131 9.50 13.36 15.11
CA PHE A 131 10.96 13.13 15.06
C PHE A 131 11.49 12.38 16.29
N SER A 132 10.63 11.94 17.19
CA SER A 132 11.03 11.14 18.35
C SER A 132 11.38 9.73 17.93
N ALA A 133 12.60 9.31 18.20
CA ALA A 133 13.05 7.94 17.94
C ALA A 133 12.35 6.90 18.86
N ASN A 134 11.70 7.34 19.94
CA ASN A 134 11.08 6.47 20.93
C ASN A 134 9.54 6.47 20.90
N SER A 135 8.94 7.02 19.84
CA SER A 135 7.49 7.11 19.74
C SER A 135 7.02 6.74 18.32
N PRO A 136 6.06 5.85 18.16
CA PRO A 136 5.48 5.00 19.22
C PRO A 136 6.44 3.90 19.67
N VAL A 137 6.25 3.37 20.88
CA VAL A 137 6.93 2.16 21.34
C VAL A 137 6.42 0.97 20.52
N LEU A 138 7.33 0.21 19.93
CA LEU A 138 7.00 -0.95 19.11
C LEU A 138 7.12 -2.25 19.92
N TYR A 139 6.43 -3.28 19.49
CA TYR A 139 6.53 -4.63 20.06
C TYR A 139 7.99 -5.12 20.09
N THR A 140 8.75 -4.79 19.06
CA THR A 140 10.17 -5.14 18.88
C THR A 140 11.14 -4.29 19.71
N ASP A 141 10.67 -3.30 20.46
CA ASP A 141 11.50 -2.54 21.41
C ASP A 141 11.70 -3.31 22.74
N ASN A 142 10.97 -4.40 22.94
CA ASN A 142 11.21 -5.32 24.04
C ASN A 142 12.12 -6.46 23.58
N ARG A 143 13.21 -6.68 24.36
CA ARG A 143 14.22 -7.69 24.02
C ARG A 143 13.65 -9.12 24.00
N ASP A 144 12.78 -9.47 24.91
CA ASP A 144 12.21 -10.82 24.96
C ASP A 144 11.29 -11.07 23.76
N ASN A 145 10.51 -10.06 23.36
CA ASN A 145 9.64 -10.14 22.20
C ASN A 145 10.41 -10.36 20.90
N ILE A 146 11.52 -9.63 20.70
CA ILE A 146 12.32 -9.79 19.47
C ILE A 146 13.08 -11.12 19.45
N VAL A 147 13.50 -11.64 20.61
CA VAL A 147 14.05 -12.99 20.73
C VAL A 147 13.02 -14.03 20.31
N ASP A 148 11.78 -13.93 20.78
CA ASP A 148 10.72 -14.85 20.39
C ASP A 148 10.39 -14.79 18.89
N ILE A 149 10.42 -13.59 18.29
CA ILE A 149 10.28 -13.42 16.84
C ILE A 149 11.43 -14.16 16.12
N LEU A 150 12.68 -13.91 16.49
CA LEU A 150 13.86 -14.50 15.85
C LEU A 150 13.90 -16.02 15.97
N MET A 151 13.50 -16.59 17.10
CA MET A 151 13.36 -18.02 17.27
C MET A 151 12.32 -18.63 16.31
N ARG A 152 11.26 -17.89 16.02
CA ARG A 152 10.17 -18.33 15.12
C ARG A 152 10.55 -18.21 13.65
N ILE A 153 11.14 -17.08 13.22
CA ILE A 153 11.41 -16.81 11.79
C ILE A 153 12.79 -17.28 11.34
N GLY A 154 13.78 -17.33 12.23
CA GLY A 154 15.19 -17.59 11.89
C GLY A 154 15.72 -18.90 12.42
N SER A 155 14.90 -19.72 13.07
CA SER A 155 15.31 -21.01 13.68
C SER A 155 16.47 -20.90 14.69
N PHE A 156 16.62 -19.72 15.32
CA PHE A 156 17.63 -19.52 16.38
C PHE A 156 17.21 -20.15 17.69
N THR A 157 18.21 -20.54 18.47
CA THR A 157 18.00 -20.92 19.86
C THR A 157 18.16 -19.71 20.79
N LYS A 158 17.48 -19.74 21.94
CA LYS A 158 17.59 -18.69 22.95
C LYS A 158 19.05 -18.45 23.40
N ARG A 159 19.88 -19.51 23.37
CA ARG A 159 21.29 -19.45 23.76
C ARG A 159 22.13 -18.63 22.76
N GLU A 160 21.88 -18.79 21.46
CA GLU A 160 22.60 -18.06 20.41
C GLU A 160 22.28 -16.56 20.40
N LEU A 161 21.12 -16.19 20.96
CA LEU A 161 20.67 -14.80 21.07
C LEU A 161 20.98 -14.17 22.43
N ALA A 162 21.51 -14.94 23.40
CA ALA A 162 21.66 -14.51 24.79
C ALA A 162 22.57 -13.29 24.95
N ASP A 163 23.70 -13.28 24.23
CA ASP A 163 24.75 -12.27 24.36
C ASP A 163 24.52 -11.03 23.48
N LYS A 164 23.44 -11.03 22.66
CA LYS A 164 23.13 -9.91 21.74
C LYS A 164 22.36 -8.80 22.46
N ASN A 165 22.76 -7.56 22.21
CA ASN A 165 21.97 -6.41 22.66
C ASN A 165 20.73 -6.20 21.76
N LEU A 166 19.87 -5.23 22.12
CA LEU A 166 18.61 -4.99 21.40
C LEU A 166 18.83 -4.57 19.95
N ASP A 167 19.80 -3.72 19.69
CA ASP A 167 20.07 -3.21 18.34
C ASP A 167 20.59 -4.32 17.44
N GLU A 168 21.51 -5.15 17.95
CA GLU A 168 22.00 -6.34 17.23
C GLU A 168 20.88 -7.36 16.91
N LEU A 169 19.90 -7.50 17.81
CA LEU A 169 18.73 -8.35 17.57
C LEU A 169 17.81 -7.76 16.50
N LYS A 170 17.62 -6.43 16.49
CA LYS A 170 16.87 -5.72 15.45
C LYS A 170 17.53 -5.87 14.08
N ASP A 171 18.82 -5.62 13.99
CA ASP A 171 19.60 -5.80 12.76
C ASP A 171 19.53 -7.24 12.23
N LEU A 172 19.62 -8.22 13.14
CA LEU A 172 19.50 -9.63 12.78
C LEU A 172 18.11 -9.96 12.23
N ARG A 173 17.05 -9.46 12.88
CA ARG A 173 15.67 -9.62 12.40
C ARG A 173 15.51 -9.03 11.00
N ASP A 174 15.96 -7.81 10.77
CA ASP A 174 15.81 -7.14 9.49
C ASP A 174 16.58 -7.86 8.38
N LYS A 175 17.76 -8.40 8.70
CA LYS A 175 18.53 -9.23 7.78
C LYS A 175 17.77 -10.50 7.38
N ILE A 176 17.13 -11.18 8.33
CA ILE A 176 16.38 -12.42 8.05
C ILE A 176 15.12 -12.12 7.27
N VAL A 177 14.36 -11.07 7.63
CA VAL A 177 13.18 -10.64 6.87
C VAL A 177 13.56 -10.33 5.43
N LYS A 178 14.68 -9.63 5.22
CA LYS A 178 15.20 -9.35 3.88
C LYS A 178 15.56 -10.65 3.13
N GLN A 179 16.24 -11.59 3.77
CA GLN A 179 16.60 -12.87 3.14
C GLN A 179 15.36 -13.68 2.73
N HIS A 180 14.33 -13.71 3.57
CA HIS A 180 13.06 -14.37 3.24
C HIS A 180 12.38 -13.73 2.05
N LYS A 181 12.32 -12.38 2.02
CA LYS A 181 11.78 -11.63 0.90
C LYS A 181 12.54 -11.91 -0.40
N ASP A 182 13.87 -11.87 -0.37
CA ASP A 182 14.69 -12.14 -1.53
C ASP A 182 14.48 -13.59 -2.04
N ALA A 183 14.28 -14.56 -1.13
CA ALA A 183 13.95 -15.94 -1.49
C ALA A 183 12.58 -16.05 -2.17
N VAL A 184 11.56 -15.38 -1.64
CA VAL A 184 10.20 -15.36 -2.25
C VAL A 184 10.25 -14.77 -3.66
N ILE A 185 10.96 -13.66 -3.86
CA ILE A 185 11.13 -13.05 -5.18
C ILE A 185 11.87 -14.00 -6.13
N HIS A 186 12.88 -14.70 -5.65
CA HIS A 186 13.64 -15.69 -6.45
C HIS A 186 12.76 -16.84 -6.92
N GLU A 187 11.92 -17.37 -6.04
CA GLU A 187 10.94 -18.41 -6.38
C GLU A 187 9.93 -17.92 -7.41
N GLN A 188 9.40 -16.70 -7.25
CA GLN A 188 8.50 -16.09 -8.23
C GLN A 188 9.15 -15.93 -9.61
N VAL A 189 10.41 -15.47 -9.66
CA VAL A 189 11.16 -15.35 -10.92
C VAL A 189 11.31 -16.71 -11.59
N ALA A 190 11.65 -17.76 -10.83
CA ALA A 190 11.78 -19.11 -11.36
C ALA A 190 10.44 -19.64 -11.92
N GLU A 191 9.34 -19.39 -11.22
CA GLU A 191 7.99 -19.75 -11.68
C GLU A 191 7.60 -19.00 -12.96
N ILE A 192 7.86 -17.69 -13.02
CA ILE A 192 7.62 -16.87 -14.22
C ILE A 192 8.41 -17.42 -15.43
N LYS A 193 9.68 -17.72 -15.25
CA LYS A 193 10.55 -18.27 -16.31
C LYS A 193 10.13 -19.67 -16.78
N SER A 194 9.40 -20.41 -15.97
CA SER A 194 8.86 -21.72 -16.36
C SER A 194 7.66 -21.65 -17.31
N TYR A 195 7.19 -20.46 -17.67
CA TYR A 195 5.97 -20.21 -18.46
C TYR A 195 4.67 -20.68 -17.78
N ALA A 196 4.71 -21.13 -16.54
CA ALA A 196 3.51 -21.57 -15.82
C ALA A 196 2.46 -20.47 -15.65
N LEU A 197 2.90 -19.22 -15.58
CA LEU A 197 2.05 -18.04 -15.36
C LEU A 197 1.63 -17.32 -16.65
N TYR A 198 1.87 -17.90 -17.84
CA TYR A 198 1.58 -17.23 -19.12
C TYR A 198 0.13 -16.74 -19.22
N SER A 199 -0.83 -17.62 -19.00
CA SER A 199 -2.24 -17.24 -19.09
C SER A 199 -2.63 -16.18 -18.05
N GLU A 200 -2.14 -16.31 -16.81
CA GLU A 200 -2.39 -15.33 -15.74
C GLU A 200 -1.85 -13.95 -16.09
N ILE A 201 -0.64 -13.87 -16.69
CA ILE A 201 -0.03 -12.59 -17.10
C ILE A 201 -0.91 -11.92 -18.17
N ILE A 202 -1.41 -12.66 -19.14
CA ILE A 202 -2.31 -12.13 -20.17
C ILE A 202 -3.63 -11.67 -19.57
N ASP A 203 -4.23 -12.48 -18.71
CA ASP A 203 -5.49 -12.15 -18.04
C ASP A 203 -5.33 -10.90 -17.16
N THR A 204 -4.20 -10.77 -16.47
CA THR A 204 -3.89 -9.59 -15.65
C THR A 204 -3.85 -8.30 -16.49
N PHE A 205 -3.28 -8.30 -17.70
CA PHE A 205 -3.33 -7.14 -18.59
C PHE A 205 -4.78 -6.76 -18.97
N ASN A 206 -5.62 -7.74 -19.29
CA ASN A 206 -7.03 -7.50 -19.59
C ASN A 206 -7.80 -6.93 -18.39
N GLU A 207 -7.53 -7.42 -17.20
CA GLU A 207 -8.14 -6.96 -15.96
C GLU A 207 -7.69 -5.52 -15.59
N ILE A 208 -6.42 -5.16 -15.85
CA ILE A 208 -5.91 -3.79 -15.69
C ILE A 208 -6.68 -2.83 -16.61
N ILE A 209 -6.85 -3.20 -17.89
CA ILE A 209 -7.61 -2.41 -18.87
C ILE A 209 -9.08 -2.26 -18.43
N SER A 210 -9.64 -3.27 -17.78
CA SER A 210 -11.03 -3.27 -17.28
C SER A 210 -11.21 -2.53 -15.95
N ASP A 211 -10.18 -1.87 -15.42
CA ASP A 211 -10.19 -1.12 -14.12
C ASP A 211 -10.57 -2.01 -12.91
N GLU A 212 -10.13 -3.28 -12.92
CA GLU A 212 -10.40 -4.22 -11.83
C GLU A 212 -9.45 -4.07 -10.64
N TYR A 213 -8.29 -3.46 -10.86
CA TYR A 213 -7.30 -3.19 -9.82
C TYR A 213 -7.47 -1.80 -9.21
N TYR A 214 -7.21 -1.66 -7.92
CA TYR A 214 -7.27 -0.34 -7.26
C TYR A 214 -6.05 0.53 -7.60
N ASP A 215 -4.88 -0.08 -7.87
CA ASP A 215 -3.64 0.58 -8.28
C ASP A 215 -3.22 0.00 -9.65
N ALA A 216 -3.97 0.37 -10.67
CA ALA A 216 -3.74 -0.12 -12.03
C ALA A 216 -2.34 0.25 -12.57
N PRO A 217 -1.77 1.47 -12.33
CA PRO A 217 -0.42 1.80 -12.74
C PRO A 217 0.63 0.86 -12.15
N LEU A 218 0.63 0.64 -10.83
CA LEU A 218 1.55 -0.28 -10.16
C LEU A 218 1.44 -1.70 -10.71
N MET A 219 0.21 -2.18 -10.89
CA MET A 219 -0.01 -3.51 -11.45
C MET A 219 0.42 -3.63 -12.90
N PHE A 220 0.36 -2.54 -13.66
CA PHE A 220 0.83 -2.51 -15.03
C PHE A 220 2.36 -2.60 -15.11
N GLU A 221 3.09 -1.83 -14.30
CA GLU A 221 4.55 -1.94 -14.18
C GLU A 221 4.96 -3.37 -13.76
N TYR A 222 4.35 -3.89 -12.70
CA TYR A 222 4.63 -5.24 -12.19
C TYR A 222 4.36 -6.32 -13.23
N ASN A 223 3.22 -6.28 -13.90
CA ASN A 223 2.87 -7.30 -14.88
C ASN A 223 3.71 -7.19 -16.16
N THR A 224 4.15 -5.99 -16.54
CA THR A 224 5.14 -5.79 -17.62
C THR A 224 6.47 -6.42 -17.26
N TRP A 225 6.96 -6.21 -16.03
CA TRP A 225 8.16 -6.89 -15.53
C TRP A 225 8.01 -8.42 -15.58
N ARG A 226 6.87 -8.97 -15.16
CA ARG A 226 6.59 -10.42 -15.24
C ARG A 226 6.66 -10.91 -16.68
N ALA A 227 6.02 -10.21 -17.60
CA ALA A 227 6.03 -10.57 -19.02
C ALA A 227 7.43 -10.57 -19.60
N MET A 228 8.23 -9.53 -19.31
CA MET A 228 9.62 -9.44 -19.78
C MET A 228 10.52 -10.50 -19.16
N THR A 229 10.36 -10.77 -17.85
CA THR A 229 11.08 -11.84 -17.13
C THR A 229 10.74 -13.21 -17.72
N MET A 230 9.49 -13.44 -18.12
CA MET A 230 9.06 -14.70 -18.74
C MET A 230 9.71 -14.94 -20.09
N LEU A 231 9.99 -13.89 -20.88
CA LEU A 231 10.68 -14.01 -22.17
C LEU A 231 12.14 -14.45 -22.04
N ASP A 232 12.70 -14.37 -20.83
CA ASP A 232 14.01 -14.91 -20.42
C ASP A 232 15.17 -14.63 -21.38
N GLY A 233 15.28 -13.40 -21.84
CA GLY A 233 16.32 -12.98 -22.75
C GLY A 233 17.53 -12.29 -22.10
N GLY A 234 17.47 -12.04 -20.77
CA GLY A 234 18.50 -11.30 -20.05
C GLY A 234 18.24 -11.22 -18.54
N ASN A 235 18.98 -10.37 -17.84
CA ASN A 235 18.72 -10.03 -16.46
C ASN A 235 17.71 -8.89 -16.37
N ILE A 236 16.47 -9.22 -16.01
CA ILE A 236 15.35 -8.28 -15.99
C ILE A 236 15.07 -7.87 -14.54
N LYS A 237 15.30 -6.58 -14.25
CA LYS A 237 15.14 -6.00 -12.92
C LYS A 237 14.01 -4.96 -12.93
N GLY A 238 12.97 -5.18 -12.13
CA GLY A 238 11.98 -4.15 -11.80
C GLY A 238 12.51 -3.24 -10.69
N ASN A 239 12.37 -1.92 -10.86
CA ASN A 239 12.81 -0.93 -9.87
C ASN A 239 11.71 -0.53 -8.88
N PHE A 240 10.59 -1.24 -8.87
CA PHE A 240 9.56 -1.13 -7.85
C PHE A 240 9.90 -1.94 -6.59
N ASN A 241 9.29 -1.59 -5.47
CA ASN A 241 9.48 -2.30 -4.22
C ASN A 241 8.47 -3.44 -4.06
N PHE A 242 8.89 -4.50 -3.38
CA PHE A 242 8.02 -5.60 -2.98
C PHE A 242 7.71 -5.53 -1.48
N ASP A 243 6.55 -6.02 -1.07
CA ASP A 243 6.25 -6.34 0.33
C ASP A 243 6.89 -7.68 0.74
N ASP A 244 6.72 -8.09 2.02
CA ASP A 244 7.32 -9.31 2.54
C ASP A 244 6.71 -10.60 1.92
N ALA A 245 5.58 -10.49 1.24
CA ALA A 245 4.93 -11.56 0.50
C ALA A 245 5.28 -11.57 -1.01
N GLY A 246 6.22 -10.71 -1.44
CA GLY A 246 6.62 -10.60 -2.85
C GLY A 246 5.59 -9.93 -3.75
N GLN A 247 4.63 -9.19 -3.17
CA GLN A 247 3.68 -8.41 -3.96
C GLN A 247 4.23 -6.99 -4.20
N PRO A 248 3.92 -6.37 -5.35
CA PRO A 248 4.41 -5.02 -5.65
C PRO A 248 3.84 -4.02 -4.64
N LEU A 249 4.70 -3.21 -4.04
CA LEU A 249 4.37 -2.26 -2.97
C LEU A 249 4.27 -0.82 -3.47
N SER A 250 5.17 -0.42 -4.34
CA SER A 250 5.22 0.92 -4.94
C SER A 250 5.87 0.87 -6.30
N THR A 251 5.50 1.81 -7.18
CA THR A 251 6.16 2.07 -8.46
C THR A 251 7.64 2.41 -8.29
N ALA A 252 8.40 2.40 -9.37
CA ALA A 252 9.79 2.83 -9.39
C ALA A 252 9.95 4.22 -8.77
N ALA A 253 11.10 4.46 -8.13
CA ALA A 253 11.43 5.78 -7.62
C ALA A 253 11.67 6.76 -8.77
N GLY A 254 11.27 8.03 -8.60
CA GLY A 254 11.55 9.06 -9.60
C GLY A 254 13.05 9.12 -9.93
N ASN A 255 13.37 9.31 -11.19
CA ASN A 255 14.71 9.27 -11.80
C ASN A 255 15.33 7.87 -11.98
N MET A 256 14.54 6.82 -11.87
CA MET A 256 14.93 5.46 -12.25
C MET A 256 13.91 4.93 -13.26
N PRO A 257 14.33 4.17 -14.28
CA PRO A 257 13.39 3.52 -15.17
C PRO A 257 12.55 2.49 -14.41
N ASP A 258 11.36 2.18 -14.89
CA ASP A 258 10.49 1.20 -14.22
C ASP A 258 11.10 -0.20 -14.28
N ILE A 259 11.74 -0.55 -15.40
CA ILE A 259 12.39 -1.84 -15.60
C ILE A 259 13.76 -1.63 -16.29
N GLU A 260 14.78 -2.28 -15.77
CA GLU A 260 16.10 -2.40 -16.38
C GLU A 260 16.29 -3.81 -16.92
N CYS A 261 16.74 -3.91 -18.14
CA CYS A 261 17.00 -5.18 -18.82
C CYS A 261 18.45 -5.20 -19.30
N ASP A 262 19.25 -6.11 -18.75
CA ASP A 262 20.63 -6.31 -19.16
C ASP A 262 20.73 -7.59 -19.97
N TYR A 263 21.13 -7.41 -21.23
CA TYR A 263 21.45 -8.49 -22.17
C TYR A 263 22.95 -8.50 -22.40
N ASP A 264 23.47 -9.58 -22.95
CA ASP A 264 24.92 -9.76 -23.14
C ASP A 264 25.55 -8.62 -23.98
N ASP A 265 24.84 -8.14 -24.99
CA ASP A 265 25.35 -7.15 -25.96
C ASP A 265 24.80 -5.73 -25.76
N PHE A 266 23.73 -5.55 -24.97
CA PHE A 266 23.09 -4.26 -24.76
C PHE A 266 22.25 -4.21 -23.49
N SER A 267 21.97 -3.01 -23.01
CA SER A 267 20.99 -2.77 -21.91
C SER A 267 19.82 -1.96 -22.43
N LEU A 268 18.63 -2.22 -21.90
CA LEU A 268 17.39 -1.54 -22.22
C LEU A 268 16.75 -0.98 -20.95
N SER A 269 16.36 0.29 -20.99
CA SER A 269 15.52 0.91 -19.97
C SER A 269 14.09 1.01 -20.46
N VAL A 270 13.13 0.56 -19.68
CA VAL A 270 11.71 0.54 -20.03
C VAL A 270 10.95 1.44 -19.07
N GLU A 271 10.18 2.36 -19.64
CA GLU A 271 9.18 3.18 -18.95
C GLU A 271 7.80 2.63 -19.28
N VAL A 272 7.00 2.36 -18.27
CA VAL A 272 5.65 1.78 -18.38
C VAL A 272 4.63 2.88 -18.13
N THR A 273 3.97 3.37 -19.18
CA THR A 273 3.04 4.52 -19.11
C THR A 273 1.67 4.18 -19.70
#